data_1d8a5793be21af196a249185eb2b9334
#
_entry.id   1d8a5793be21af196a249185eb2b9334
#
_cell.length_a   1.000
_cell.length_b   1.000
_cell.length_c   1.000
_cell.angle_alpha   90.00
_cell.angle_beta   90.00
_cell.angle_gamma   90.00
#
_symmetry.space_group_name_H-M   'P 1'
#
loop_
_entity.id
_entity.type
_entity.pdbx_description
1 polymer ?
#
loop_
_entity_poly.entity_id
_entity_poly.type
_entity_poly.pdbx_seq_one_letter_code
_entity_poly.pdbx_strand_id
1 'polypeptide(L)'
;MKSFPLRSIFILIVSISIVVSCGGGGGGSDPLPQIPNTSPFFVNTIDEVEVDEMQLSVVTISANDNDGDVLQYSLSGTDPSYFSITNQGIISFNQPPNYFDKNEFSIQVNVTDNIISISQSLTIFLLRVCSDSFLGITVCFEEENTTVEYDRSSDYPTWQDWDGDCQNNRHEVLESEHIDDDSNHPLVFSSDGCFVNSGKWFDPYDNLYYFSSSEVQIDHVVALFEAHKSGAWSFPASRKLKFANNIDFDDLLIAVGGSSNASKGSSDPSNWMPDNSSYHCEYLNKWLNIKSEFRLSLDLDERDAITNLYQENSCQN
;
A
#
# COMPACT_ATOMS: atom_id res chain seq x y z
N MET A 1 2.70 -28.81 12.68
CA MET A 1 1.95 -28.62 13.93
C MET A 1 2.95 -28.39 15.05
N LYS A 2 3.15 -27.13 15.46
CA LYS A 2 3.92 -26.78 16.65
C LYS A 2 2.98 -25.96 17.54
N SER A 3 2.66 -26.53 18.70
CA SER A 3 1.80 -25.95 19.73
C SER A 3 2.58 -24.89 20.53
N PHE A 4 2.03 -23.68 20.64
CA PHE A 4 2.50 -22.67 21.57
C PHE A 4 1.77 -22.84 22.92
N PRO A 5 2.46 -22.68 24.05
CA PRO A 5 1.83 -22.78 25.37
C PRO A 5 1.15 -21.45 25.75
N LEU A 6 -0.09 -21.57 26.24
CA LEU A 6 -0.81 -20.49 26.92
C LEU A 6 -0.03 -20.02 28.15
N ARG A 7 0.32 -18.75 28.20
CA ARG A 7 0.78 -18.09 29.42
C ARG A 7 -0.43 -17.60 30.21
N SER A 8 -0.65 -18.20 31.37
CA SER A 8 -1.62 -17.74 32.35
C SER A 8 -1.22 -16.39 32.92
N ILE A 9 -2.07 -15.39 32.75
CA ILE A 9 -1.93 -14.08 33.42
C ILE A 9 -2.55 -14.22 34.80
N PHE A 10 -1.71 -14.13 35.84
CA PHE A 10 -2.17 -13.99 37.24
C PHE A 10 -2.60 -12.54 37.45
N ILE A 11 -3.89 -12.34 37.66
CA ILE A 11 -4.46 -11.06 38.13
C ILE A 11 -4.24 -11.00 39.64
N LEU A 12 -3.34 -10.11 40.07
CA LEU A 12 -3.12 -9.83 41.48
C LEU A 12 -4.22 -8.85 41.97
N ILE A 13 -5.23 -9.39 42.68
CA ILE A 13 -6.25 -8.57 43.34
C ILE A 13 -5.60 -8.03 44.64
N VAL A 14 -5.26 -6.76 44.67
CA VAL A 14 -4.86 -6.05 45.87
C VAL A 14 -6.11 -5.59 46.61
N SER A 15 -6.49 -6.29 47.66
CA SER A 15 -7.56 -5.88 48.55
C SER A 15 -7.02 -4.80 49.49
N ILE A 16 -7.44 -3.56 49.29
CA ILE A 16 -7.20 -2.45 50.26
C ILE A 16 -8.29 -2.50 51.33
N SER A 17 -7.90 -2.94 52.52
CA SER A 17 -8.75 -2.86 53.67
C SER A 17 -8.72 -1.43 54.25
N ILE A 18 -9.83 -0.71 54.11
CA ILE A 18 -9.98 0.59 54.74
C ILE A 18 -10.39 0.40 56.18
N VAL A 19 -9.50 0.76 57.11
CA VAL A 19 -9.82 0.85 58.56
C VAL A 19 -10.55 2.18 58.81
N VAL A 20 -11.82 2.14 59.05
CA VAL A 20 -12.61 3.30 59.48
C VAL A 20 -12.40 3.50 60.98
N SER A 21 -11.60 4.50 61.34
CA SER A 21 -11.50 5.01 62.73
C SER A 21 -12.60 6.05 62.92
N CYS A 22 -13.56 5.76 63.79
CA CYS A 22 -14.57 6.66 64.20
C CYS A 22 -14.04 7.59 65.31
N GLY A 23 -13.71 8.84 64.96
CA GLY A 23 -13.33 9.91 65.90
C GLY A 23 -14.18 11.15 65.55
N GLY A 24 -15.13 11.47 66.40
CA GLY A 24 -16.04 12.60 66.23
C GLY A 24 -15.38 13.95 66.44
N GLY A 25 -15.80 14.96 65.69
CA GLY A 25 -15.54 16.37 65.94
C GLY A 25 -15.49 17.25 64.71
N GLY A 26 -16.51 18.09 64.51
CA GLY A 26 -16.40 19.37 63.79
C GLY A 26 -16.61 19.34 62.31
N GLY A 27 -17.78 19.79 61.87
CA GLY A 27 -18.14 19.90 60.45
C GLY A 27 -17.29 20.90 59.67
N GLY A 28 -16.53 20.37 58.77
CA GLY A 28 -16.02 20.98 57.60
C GLY A 28 -16.00 19.87 56.57
N SER A 29 -16.90 19.90 55.59
CA SER A 29 -16.81 19.00 54.45
C SER A 29 -15.62 19.46 53.59
N ASP A 30 -14.45 18.94 53.88
CA ASP A 30 -13.33 19.03 52.89
C ASP A 30 -13.86 18.43 51.59
N PRO A 31 -13.72 19.15 50.48
CA PRO A 31 -14.05 18.55 49.18
C PRO A 31 -13.19 17.29 49.00
N LEU A 32 -13.85 16.19 48.67
CA LEU A 32 -13.14 14.96 48.29
C LEU A 32 -12.08 15.33 47.27
N PRO A 33 -10.85 14.78 47.39
CA PRO A 33 -9.83 15.01 46.39
C PRO A 33 -10.38 14.60 45.03
N GLN A 34 -10.54 15.58 44.14
CA GLN A 34 -10.91 15.30 42.76
C GLN A 34 -9.80 14.53 42.13
N ILE A 35 -10.10 13.36 41.59
CA ILE A 35 -9.17 12.62 40.73
C ILE A 35 -8.91 13.53 39.54
N PRO A 36 -7.64 13.86 39.20
CA PRO A 36 -7.33 14.66 38.02
C PRO A 36 -7.82 13.95 36.77
N ASN A 37 -8.55 14.67 35.91
CA ASN A 37 -8.97 14.16 34.63
C ASN A 37 -7.76 13.76 33.78
N THR A 38 -7.80 12.58 33.19
CA THR A 38 -6.80 12.10 32.22
C THR A 38 -7.29 12.36 30.80
N SER A 39 -6.38 12.44 29.85
CA SER A 39 -6.71 12.65 28.44
C SER A 39 -7.22 11.36 27.81
N PRO A 40 -8.23 11.42 26.94
CA PRO A 40 -8.54 10.32 26.04
C PRO A 40 -7.31 9.88 25.24
N PHE A 41 -7.33 8.66 24.73
CA PHE A 41 -6.28 8.15 23.83
C PHE A 41 -6.89 7.27 22.74
N PHE A 42 -6.30 7.30 21.54
CA PHE A 42 -6.68 6.41 20.46
C PHE A 42 -6.18 4.98 20.75
N VAL A 43 -7.07 4.00 20.60
CA VAL A 43 -6.73 2.57 20.76
C VAL A 43 -5.92 2.09 19.56
N ASN A 44 -6.23 2.61 18.37
CA ASN A 44 -5.51 2.39 17.13
C ASN A 44 -5.33 3.72 16.41
N THR A 45 -4.17 3.94 15.84
CA THR A 45 -3.90 5.03 14.90
C THR A 45 -3.98 4.48 13.48
N ILE A 46 -4.82 5.10 12.66
CA ILE A 46 -4.99 4.78 11.25
C ILE A 46 -4.77 6.08 10.49
N ASP A 47 -3.64 6.17 9.79
CA ASP A 47 -3.27 7.39 9.08
C ASP A 47 -3.82 7.39 7.65
N GLU A 48 -4.00 6.20 7.05
CA GLU A 48 -4.50 6.02 5.70
C GLU A 48 -5.51 4.87 5.64
N VAL A 49 -6.50 4.97 4.74
CA VAL A 49 -7.45 3.90 4.42
C VAL A 49 -7.81 3.95 2.94
N GLU A 50 -7.92 2.78 2.32
CA GLU A 50 -8.43 2.63 0.96
C GLU A 50 -9.89 2.16 1.00
N VAL A 51 -10.74 2.78 0.18
CA VAL A 51 -12.18 2.50 0.11
C VAL A 51 -12.60 2.42 -1.35
N ASP A 52 -13.37 1.42 -1.70
CA ASP A 52 -13.93 1.33 -3.05
C ASP A 52 -14.92 2.48 -3.33
N GLU A 53 -14.90 3.01 -4.53
CA GLU A 53 -15.92 3.96 -4.96
C GLU A 53 -17.34 3.37 -4.81
N MET A 54 -18.33 4.23 -4.71
CA MET A 54 -19.74 3.89 -4.43
C MET A 54 -20.01 3.27 -3.05
N GLN A 55 -18.99 2.99 -2.25
CA GLN A 55 -19.13 2.47 -0.89
C GLN A 55 -19.26 3.62 0.11
N LEU A 56 -20.23 3.50 1.03
CA LEU A 56 -20.45 4.54 2.08
C LEU A 56 -19.56 4.34 3.31
N SER A 57 -19.31 3.09 3.70
CA SER A 57 -18.51 2.78 4.90
C SER A 57 -17.04 3.08 4.66
N VAL A 58 -16.40 3.78 5.60
CA VAL A 58 -14.97 4.10 5.54
C VAL A 58 -14.18 3.26 6.55
N VAL A 59 -14.25 3.65 7.84
CA VAL A 59 -13.48 3.00 8.90
C VAL A 59 -14.10 3.28 10.25
N THR A 60 -13.73 2.51 11.27
CA THR A 60 -14.04 2.81 12.67
C THR A 60 -12.77 3.20 13.41
N ILE A 61 -12.77 4.38 14.00
CA ILE A 61 -11.70 4.88 14.88
C ILE A 61 -12.14 4.67 16.33
N SER A 62 -11.32 3.97 17.10
CA SER A 62 -11.60 3.65 18.49
C SER A 62 -10.73 4.49 19.43
N ALA A 63 -11.34 5.05 20.47
CA ALA A 63 -10.63 5.72 21.55
C ALA A 63 -11.16 5.26 22.91
N ASN A 64 -10.32 5.37 23.94
CA ASN A 64 -10.66 5.08 25.34
C ASN A 64 -10.24 6.24 26.23
N ASP A 65 -10.82 6.25 27.42
CA ASP A 65 -10.48 7.14 28.53
C ASP A 65 -10.24 6.33 29.80
N ASN A 66 -9.18 6.66 30.55
CA ASN A 66 -8.80 5.91 31.75
C ASN A 66 -9.73 6.21 32.95
N ASP A 67 -10.42 7.37 32.95
CA ASP A 67 -11.41 7.75 33.97
C ASP A 67 -12.80 7.18 33.65
N GLY A 68 -12.97 6.65 32.44
CA GLY A 68 -14.21 6.08 31.94
C GLY A 68 -15.21 7.14 31.48
N ASP A 69 -14.71 8.32 31.10
CA ASP A 69 -15.57 9.42 30.63
C ASP A 69 -16.19 9.11 29.28
N VAL A 70 -17.34 9.72 29.02
CA VAL A 70 -18.08 9.58 27.77
C VAL A 70 -17.39 10.39 26.69
N LEU A 71 -16.86 9.70 25.68
CA LEU A 71 -16.16 10.31 24.57
C LEU A 71 -17.13 10.82 23.50
N GLN A 72 -16.79 11.98 22.93
CA GLN A 72 -17.48 12.58 21.80
C GLN A 72 -16.53 12.65 20.62
N TYR A 73 -17.03 12.27 19.45
CA TYR A 73 -16.29 12.28 18.20
C TYR A 73 -16.77 13.40 17.29
N SER A 74 -15.84 14.05 16.59
CA SER A 74 -16.15 15.03 15.55
C SER A 74 -15.09 15.01 14.45
N LEU A 75 -15.44 15.57 13.27
CA LEU A 75 -14.55 15.69 12.13
C LEU A 75 -14.19 17.16 11.89
N SER A 76 -12.94 17.38 11.48
CA SER A 76 -12.42 18.67 11.02
C SER A 76 -11.38 18.44 9.90
N GLY A 77 -10.65 19.47 9.47
CA GLY A 77 -9.65 19.37 8.43
C GLY A 77 -10.13 19.91 7.08
N THR A 78 -9.65 19.33 5.98
CA THR A 78 -9.91 19.86 4.62
C THR A 78 -11.28 19.42 4.09
N ASP A 79 -11.65 18.13 4.30
CA ASP A 79 -12.79 17.50 3.63
C ASP A 79 -13.90 16.97 4.57
N PRO A 80 -14.14 17.53 5.77
CA PRO A 80 -15.09 16.95 6.74
C PRO A 80 -16.53 16.95 6.23
N SER A 81 -16.87 17.81 5.26
CA SER A 81 -18.22 17.91 4.69
C SER A 81 -18.68 16.68 3.89
N TYR A 82 -17.72 15.86 3.43
CA TYR A 82 -18.02 14.62 2.70
C TYR A 82 -18.42 13.47 3.63
N PHE A 83 -18.17 13.61 4.94
CA PHE A 83 -18.27 12.51 5.90
C PHE A 83 -19.18 12.82 7.07
N SER A 84 -19.59 11.77 7.74
CA SER A 84 -20.19 11.79 9.07
C SER A 84 -19.44 10.83 9.98
N ILE A 85 -19.48 11.10 11.30
CA ILE A 85 -18.92 10.22 12.32
C ILE A 85 -19.97 10.00 13.42
N THR A 86 -20.09 8.76 13.89
CA THR A 86 -20.96 8.41 15.00
C THR A 86 -20.24 8.54 16.35
N ASN A 87 -21.00 8.48 17.46
CA ASN A 87 -20.43 8.41 18.81
C ASN A 87 -19.66 7.10 19.09
N GLN A 88 -19.72 6.12 18.19
CA GLN A 88 -18.92 4.91 18.23
C GLN A 88 -17.66 5.00 17.35
N GLY A 89 -17.37 6.18 16.78
CA GLY A 89 -16.23 6.42 15.93
C GLY A 89 -16.35 5.85 14.50
N ILE A 90 -17.57 5.46 14.07
CA ILE A 90 -17.80 4.95 12.71
C ILE A 90 -17.84 6.13 11.75
N ILE A 91 -16.93 6.15 10.77
CA ILE A 91 -16.85 7.16 9.73
C ILE A 91 -17.48 6.61 8.46
N SER A 92 -18.33 7.43 7.82
CA SER A 92 -18.99 7.09 6.56
C SER A 92 -19.07 8.29 5.64
N PHE A 93 -19.05 8.06 4.32
CA PHE A 93 -19.41 9.07 3.34
C PHE A 93 -20.88 9.47 3.48
N ASN A 94 -21.19 10.74 3.28
CA ASN A 94 -22.58 11.25 3.28
C ASN A 94 -23.32 10.89 1.99
N GLN A 95 -22.60 10.69 0.89
CA GLN A 95 -23.09 10.23 -0.43
C GLN A 95 -22.11 9.23 -1.00
N PRO A 96 -22.55 8.29 -1.85
CA PRO A 96 -21.65 7.39 -2.55
C PRO A 96 -20.60 8.19 -3.35
N PRO A 97 -19.30 8.02 -3.06
CA PRO A 97 -18.26 8.76 -3.74
C PRO A 97 -18.00 8.20 -5.13
N ASN A 98 -17.55 9.05 -6.06
CA ASN A 98 -17.12 8.68 -7.41
C ASN A 98 -15.63 8.94 -7.54
N TYR A 99 -14.88 7.94 -8.05
CA TYR A 99 -13.43 7.99 -8.16
C TYR A 99 -12.92 9.15 -9.02
N PHE A 100 -13.59 9.44 -10.14
CA PHE A 100 -13.15 10.48 -11.07
C PHE A 100 -13.53 11.91 -10.63
N ASP A 101 -14.47 12.05 -9.69
CA ASP A 101 -14.80 13.36 -9.13
C ASP A 101 -13.76 13.80 -8.10
N LYS A 102 -13.40 12.91 -7.19
CA LYS A 102 -12.35 13.11 -6.19
C LYS A 102 -11.95 11.75 -5.58
N ASN A 103 -10.66 11.43 -5.58
CA ASN A 103 -10.14 10.15 -5.13
C ASN A 103 -9.20 10.22 -3.92
N GLU A 104 -8.96 11.39 -3.37
CA GLU A 104 -8.21 11.59 -2.12
C GLU A 104 -8.94 12.58 -1.23
N PHE A 105 -9.13 12.22 0.04
CA PHE A 105 -9.76 13.04 1.06
C PHE A 105 -8.89 13.09 2.30
N SER A 106 -8.86 14.26 2.95
CA SER A 106 -8.12 14.47 4.19
C SER A 106 -9.02 15.04 5.27
N ILE A 107 -9.10 14.34 6.39
CA ILE A 107 -9.86 14.76 7.57
C ILE A 107 -9.00 14.64 8.84
N GLN A 108 -9.43 15.37 9.88
CA GLN A 108 -9.00 15.16 11.26
C GLN A 108 -10.14 14.55 12.06
N VAL A 109 -9.85 13.45 12.74
CA VAL A 109 -10.76 12.83 13.72
C VAL A 109 -10.42 13.39 15.08
N ASN A 110 -11.38 14.07 15.71
CA ASN A 110 -11.23 14.66 17.05
C ASN A 110 -12.05 13.85 18.06
N VAL A 111 -11.45 13.60 19.21
CA VAL A 111 -12.10 12.92 20.34
C VAL A 111 -11.93 13.77 21.58
N THR A 112 -13.01 13.96 22.35
CA THR A 112 -13.00 14.73 23.58
C THR A 112 -13.85 14.06 24.68
N ASP A 113 -13.35 14.17 25.89
CA ASP A 113 -14.08 13.87 27.17
C ASP A 113 -14.84 15.07 27.71
N ASN A 114 -14.95 16.17 26.94
CA ASN A 114 -15.45 17.51 27.26
C ASN A 114 -14.48 18.39 28.08
N ILE A 115 -13.32 17.90 28.47
CA ILE A 115 -12.30 18.64 29.23
C ILE A 115 -11.02 18.72 28.37
N ILE A 116 -10.58 17.59 27.81
CA ILE A 116 -9.40 17.47 27.00
C ILE A 116 -9.79 16.91 25.62
N SER A 117 -9.13 17.37 24.58
CA SER A 117 -9.34 16.89 23.21
C SER A 117 -8.04 16.40 22.60
N ILE A 118 -8.14 15.29 21.87
CA ILE A 118 -7.06 14.74 21.05
C ILE A 118 -7.50 14.68 19.59
N SER A 119 -6.56 14.62 18.66
CA SER A 119 -6.87 14.47 17.23
C SER A 119 -5.85 13.61 16.51
N GLN A 120 -6.29 12.93 15.45
CA GLN A 120 -5.42 12.26 14.48
C GLN A 120 -5.85 12.63 13.07
N SER A 121 -4.90 12.70 12.15
CA SER A 121 -5.17 12.87 10.72
C SER A 121 -5.55 11.52 10.13
N LEU A 122 -6.45 11.53 9.13
CA LEU A 122 -6.81 10.38 8.34
C LEU A 122 -6.91 10.78 6.87
N THR A 123 -6.15 10.11 6.02
CA THR A 123 -6.25 10.21 4.56
C THR A 123 -7.08 9.03 4.05
N ILE A 124 -8.08 9.31 3.24
CA ILE A 124 -8.93 8.31 2.61
C ILE A 124 -8.66 8.33 1.11
N PHE A 125 -8.19 7.20 0.57
CA PHE A 125 -8.00 6.99 -0.86
C PHE A 125 -9.20 6.22 -1.42
N LEU A 126 -9.80 6.77 -2.45
CA LEU A 126 -10.86 6.09 -3.17
C LEU A 126 -10.24 5.20 -4.24
N LEU A 127 -10.68 3.96 -4.30
CA LEU A 127 -10.27 3.01 -5.32
C LEU A 127 -11.34 2.91 -6.40
N ARG A 128 -10.90 2.90 -7.65
CA ARG A 128 -11.74 2.62 -8.80
C ARG A 128 -12.27 1.19 -8.74
N VAL A 129 -13.52 0.96 -9.12
CA VAL A 129 -14.12 -0.39 -9.17
C VAL A 129 -14.14 -0.89 -10.61
N CYS A 130 -13.37 -1.92 -10.88
CA CYS A 130 -13.40 -2.68 -12.13
C CYS A 130 -14.38 -3.86 -12.00
N SER A 131 -15.14 -4.14 -13.02
CA SER A 131 -16.17 -5.19 -13.00
C SER A 131 -16.09 -6.16 -14.17
N ASP A 132 -15.24 -5.90 -15.15
CA ASP A 132 -15.08 -6.75 -16.31
C ASP A 132 -14.24 -7.99 -15.96
N SER A 133 -14.52 -9.11 -16.59
CA SER A 133 -13.72 -10.33 -16.44
C SER A 133 -13.00 -10.66 -17.74
N PHE A 134 -11.69 -10.76 -17.67
CA PHE A 134 -10.84 -11.12 -18.80
C PHE A 134 -9.86 -12.22 -18.40
N LEU A 135 -9.90 -13.35 -19.10
CA LEU A 135 -9.08 -14.53 -18.81
C LEU A 135 -9.14 -14.96 -17.31
N GLY A 136 -10.32 -14.82 -16.67
CA GLY A 136 -10.51 -15.16 -15.27
C GLY A 136 -10.07 -14.11 -14.25
N ILE A 137 -9.53 -12.99 -14.70
CA ILE A 137 -9.04 -11.88 -13.86
C ILE A 137 -10.02 -10.70 -13.98
N THR A 138 -10.23 -9.98 -12.89
CA THR A 138 -11.04 -8.74 -12.89
C THR A 138 -10.21 -7.59 -13.43
N VAL A 139 -10.72 -6.90 -14.45
CA VAL A 139 -10.04 -5.80 -15.14
C VAL A 139 -11.00 -4.64 -15.39
N CYS A 140 -10.46 -3.48 -15.71
CA CYS A 140 -11.19 -2.36 -16.32
C CYS A 140 -10.91 -2.34 -17.82
N PHE A 141 -11.94 -2.29 -18.67
CA PHE A 141 -11.77 -2.00 -20.10
C PHE A 141 -12.01 -0.53 -20.36
N GLU A 142 -11.01 0.17 -20.82
CA GLU A 142 -11.08 1.59 -21.15
C GLU A 142 -9.90 1.99 -22.03
N GLU A 143 -10.14 2.86 -23.00
CA GLU A 143 -9.08 3.40 -23.84
C GLU A 143 -8.08 4.23 -23.02
N GLU A 144 -6.81 4.17 -23.41
CA GLU A 144 -5.74 4.95 -22.80
C GLU A 144 -6.00 6.45 -22.84
N ASN A 145 -5.72 7.14 -21.77
CA ASN A 145 -5.74 8.60 -21.78
C ASN A 145 -4.39 9.15 -22.25
N THR A 146 -4.26 9.36 -23.55
CA THR A 146 -3.04 9.89 -24.17
C THR A 146 -2.88 11.42 -24.04
N THR A 147 -3.84 12.10 -23.41
CA THR A 147 -3.83 13.57 -23.27
C THR A 147 -3.27 14.05 -21.93
N VAL A 148 -3.07 13.12 -20.99
CA VAL A 148 -2.49 13.47 -19.67
C VAL A 148 -1.00 13.74 -19.78
N GLU A 149 -0.57 14.80 -19.11
CA GLU A 149 0.86 15.08 -19.00
C GLU A 149 1.55 14.04 -18.14
N TYR A 150 2.74 13.62 -18.54
CA TYR A 150 3.58 12.68 -17.82
C TYR A 150 4.96 13.27 -17.59
N ASP A 151 5.36 13.38 -16.35
CA ASP A 151 6.74 13.70 -15.97
C ASP A 151 7.25 12.59 -15.03
N ARG A 152 8.17 11.76 -15.54
CA ARG A 152 8.76 10.63 -14.79
C ARG A 152 9.28 11.05 -13.42
N SER A 153 9.86 12.23 -13.30
CA SER A 153 10.53 12.68 -12.08
C SER A 153 9.57 13.19 -11.01
N SER A 154 8.48 13.83 -11.42
CA SER A 154 7.48 14.38 -10.49
C SER A 154 6.35 13.39 -10.18
N ASP A 155 5.93 12.59 -11.18
CA ASP A 155 4.85 11.63 -11.01
C ASP A 155 5.32 10.36 -10.27
N TYR A 156 6.52 9.87 -10.59
CA TYR A 156 7.03 8.60 -10.06
C TYR A 156 8.45 8.82 -9.53
N PRO A 157 8.60 9.19 -8.27
CA PRO A 157 9.91 9.45 -7.68
C PRO A 157 10.88 8.27 -7.81
N THR A 158 12.17 8.56 -7.63
CA THR A 158 13.25 7.56 -7.67
C THR A 158 13.08 6.51 -6.58
N TRP A 159 13.86 5.43 -6.70
CA TRP A 159 13.92 4.33 -5.74
C TRP A 159 14.03 4.83 -4.29
N GLN A 160 13.17 4.28 -3.44
CA GLN A 160 13.08 4.62 -2.02
C GLN A 160 13.85 3.60 -1.19
N ASP A 161 14.25 4.01 0.00
CA ASP A 161 14.73 3.19 1.11
C ASP A 161 13.63 3.25 2.18
N TRP A 162 12.78 2.22 2.23
CA TRP A 162 11.59 2.24 3.08
C TRP A 162 11.87 1.84 4.53
N ASP A 163 12.82 0.94 4.76
CA ASP A 163 13.14 0.40 6.08
C ASP A 163 14.33 1.08 6.74
N GLY A 164 15.05 1.94 6.00
CA GLY A 164 16.13 2.76 6.50
C GLY A 164 17.45 1.98 6.69
N ASP A 165 17.63 0.89 5.96
CA ASP A 165 18.83 0.04 6.03
C ASP A 165 19.96 0.53 5.11
N CYS A 166 19.72 1.62 4.37
CA CYS A 166 20.53 2.27 3.35
C CYS A 166 20.47 1.65 1.95
N GLN A 167 19.85 0.52 1.75
CA GLN A 167 19.54 -0.01 0.43
C GLN A 167 18.23 0.62 -0.05
N ASN A 168 18.18 1.02 -1.29
CA ASN A 168 16.92 1.42 -1.91
C ASN A 168 16.30 0.24 -2.65
N ASN A 169 15.01 0.33 -2.96
CA ASN A 169 14.24 -0.75 -3.60
C ASN A 169 14.91 -1.38 -4.82
N ARG A 170 15.73 -0.64 -5.59
CA ARG A 170 16.52 -1.22 -6.67
C ARG A 170 17.50 -2.28 -6.15
N HIS A 171 18.19 -2.01 -5.04
CA HIS A 171 19.19 -2.92 -4.50
C HIS A 171 18.54 -4.08 -3.75
N GLU A 172 17.38 -3.86 -3.15
CA GLU A 172 16.57 -4.91 -2.53
C GLU A 172 16.06 -5.90 -3.58
N VAL A 173 15.58 -5.44 -4.75
CA VAL A 173 15.20 -6.33 -5.86
C VAL A 173 16.42 -7.09 -6.40
N LEU A 174 17.57 -6.44 -6.57
CA LEU A 174 18.79 -7.11 -6.98
C LEU A 174 19.24 -8.19 -5.99
N GLU A 175 19.06 -7.95 -4.70
CA GLU A 175 19.36 -8.94 -3.66
C GLU A 175 18.37 -10.09 -3.69
N SER A 176 17.07 -9.80 -3.74
CA SER A 176 16.01 -10.82 -3.71
C SER A 176 16.00 -11.74 -4.92
N GLU A 177 16.35 -11.21 -6.11
CA GLU A 177 16.39 -11.99 -7.36
C GLU A 177 17.78 -12.59 -7.67
N HIS A 178 18.74 -12.42 -6.77
CA HIS A 178 20.04 -13.08 -6.91
C HIS A 178 19.89 -14.60 -6.86
N ILE A 179 20.55 -15.31 -7.78
CA ILE A 179 20.55 -16.77 -7.85
C ILE A 179 21.78 -17.33 -7.13
N ASP A 180 21.58 -17.90 -5.95
CA ASP A 180 22.65 -18.49 -5.11
C ASP A 180 22.90 -19.97 -5.48
N ASP A 181 23.27 -20.24 -6.73
CA ASP A 181 23.59 -21.59 -7.22
C ASP A 181 25.03 -21.71 -7.76
N ASP A 182 25.80 -20.62 -7.80
CA ASP A 182 27.12 -20.53 -8.40
C ASP A 182 28.12 -19.81 -7.49
N SER A 183 29.00 -20.56 -6.85
CA SER A 183 30.03 -20.00 -5.96
C SER A 183 31.04 -19.07 -6.65
N ASN A 184 31.08 -19.03 -7.99
CA ASN A 184 31.93 -18.10 -8.73
C ASN A 184 31.30 -16.71 -8.86
N HIS A 185 30.00 -16.60 -8.65
CA HIS A 185 29.26 -15.36 -8.77
C HIS A 185 28.41 -15.10 -7.50
N PRO A 186 29.03 -15.03 -6.29
CA PRO A 186 28.31 -14.73 -5.08
C PRO A 186 27.76 -13.29 -5.12
N LEU A 187 26.72 -13.04 -4.34
CA LEU A 187 26.23 -11.69 -4.14
C LEU A 187 27.30 -10.86 -3.39
N VAL A 188 27.68 -9.72 -3.97
CA VAL A 188 28.71 -8.83 -3.42
C VAL A 188 28.15 -7.43 -3.26
N PHE A 189 28.25 -6.94 -2.04
CA PHE A 189 27.85 -5.57 -1.70
C PHE A 189 29.04 -4.60 -1.73
N SER A 190 28.72 -3.32 -1.71
CA SER A 190 29.67 -2.25 -1.38
C SER A 190 30.18 -2.38 0.04
N SER A 191 31.28 -1.68 0.37
CA SER A 191 31.92 -1.79 1.71
C SER A 191 31.03 -1.31 2.85
N ASP A 192 30.04 -0.49 2.59
CA ASP A 192 29.02 0.00 3.53
C ASP A 192 27.75 -0.85 3.56
N GLY A 193 27.63 -1.83 2.66
CA GLY A 193 26.47 -2.70 2.55
C GLY A 193 25.29 -2.12 1.76
N CYS A 194 25.38 -0.85 1.35
CA CYS A 194 24.22 -0.13 0.79
C CYS A 194 23.95 -0.42 -0.69
N PHE A 195 24.89 -1.00 -1.41
CA PHE A 195 24.77 -1.21 -2.86
C PHE A 195 25.18 -2.62 -3.24
N VAL A 196 24.36 -3.28 -4.04
CA VAL A 196 24.73 -4.54 -4.71
C VAL A 196 25.64 -4.22 -5.89
N ASN A 197 26.82 -4.81 -5.94
CA ASN A 197 27.84 -4.59 -6.98
C ASN A 197 27.84 -5.70 -8.04
N SER A 198 27.79 -6.96 -7.60
CA SER A 198 27.81 -8.11 -8.49
C SER A 198 27.06 -9.29 -7.87
N GLY A 199 26.66 -10.23 -8.70
CA GLY A 199 25.91 -11.41 -8.33
C GLY A 199 25.62 -12.25 -9.57
N LYS A 200 24.56 -13.04 -9.55
CA LYS A 200 24.05 -13.77 -10.70
C LYS A 200 22.55 -13.53 -10.84
N TRP A 201 22.14 -12.97 -11.95
CA TRP A 201 20.74 -12.69 -12.29
C TRP A 201 20.39 -13.34 -13.61
N PHE A 202 19.20 -13.88 -13.71
CA PHE A 202 18.63 -14.40 -14.95
C PHE A 202 17.63 -13.39 -15.52
N ASP A 203 17.85 -12.93 -16.74
CA ASP A 203 16.87 -12.13 -17.47
C ASP A 203 15.91 -13.07 -18.23
N PRO A 204 14.64 -13.14 -17.81
CA PRO A 204 13.67 -13.98 -18.51
C PRO A 204 13.25 -13.41 -19.88
N TYR A 205 13.55 -12.15 -20.17
CA TYR A 205 13.18 -11.51 -21.45
C TYR A 205 14.06 -11.99 -22.60
N ASP A 206 15.39 -12.15 -22.36
CA ASP A 206 16.34 -12.59 -23.38
C ASP A 206 16.92 -13.99 -23.13
N ASN A 207 16.58 -14.61 -22.00
CA ASN A 207 17.06 -15.92 -21.56
C ASN A 207 18.58 -15.96 -21.31
N LEU A 208 19.17 -14.85 -20.83
CA LEU A 208 20.59 -14.72 -20.51
C LEU A 208 20.85 -14.51 -19.02
N TYR A 209 22.11 -14.77 -18.61
CA TYR A 209 22.58 -14.46 -17.27
C TYR A 209 23.47 -13.22 -17.27
N TYR A 210 23.31 -12.39 -16.24
CA TYR A 210 24.09 -11.19 -15.98
C TYR A 210 24.80 -11.30 -14.64
N PHE A 211 26.01 -10.72 -14.52
CA PHE A 211 26.85 -10.90 -13.33
C PHE A 211 27.29 -9.58 -12.68
N SER A 212 27.08 -8.47 -13.33
CA SER A 212 27.34 -7.13 -12.80
C SER A 212 26.04 -6.38 -12.63
N SER A 213 25.82 -5.78 -11.46
CA SER A 213 24.62 -4.95 -11.23
C SER A 213 24.50 -3.75 -12.16
N SER A 214 25.63 -3.34 -12.79
CA SER A 214 25.62 -2.26 -13.77
C SER A 214 25.04 -2.66 -15.13
N GLU A 215 24.94 -3.96 -15.40
CA GLU A 215 24.33 -4.52 -16.63
C GLU A 215 22.83 -4.82 -16.42
N VAL A 216 22.39 -4.91 -15.16
CA VAL A 216 21.01 -5.22 -14.77
C VAL A 216 20.25 -3.94 -14.48
N GLN A 217 19.04 -3.85 -14.97
CA GLN A 217 18.06 -2.81 -14.65
C GLN A 217 16.85 -3.44 -13.97
N ILE A 218 16.19 -2.68 -13.10
CA ILE A 218 14.91 -3.08 -12.56
C ILE A 218 13.83 -2.49 -13.45
N ASP A 219 13.15 -3.39 -14.14
CA ASP A 219 12.02 -3.05 -15.00
C ASP A 219 10.71 -3.08 -14.21
N HIS A 220 9.82 -2.14 -14.51
CA HIS A 220 8.41 -2.25 -14.16
C HIS A 220 7.73 -3.08 -15.25
N VAL A 221 7.25 -4.28 -14.95
CA VAL A 221 6.61 -5.17 -15.93
C VAL A 221 5.53 -4.44 -16.70
N VAL A 222 4.63 -3.72 -16.04
CA VAL A 222 3.80 -2.66 -16.64
C VAL A 222 4.57 -1.35 -16.51
N ALA A 223 5.12 -0.84 -17.62
CA ALA A 223 5.94 0.36 -17.61
C ALA A 223 5.20 1.56 -16.99
N LEU A 224 5.93 2.44 -16.29
CA LEU A 224 5.31 3.58 -15.58
C LEU A 224 4.50 4.50 -16.49
N PHE A 225 4.98 4.74 -17.72
CA PHE A 225 4.23 5.55 -18.68
C PHE A 225 2.98 4.82 -19.19
N GLU A 226 3.07 3.52 -19.39
CA GLU A 226 1.93 2.68 -19.73
C GLU A 226 0.90 2.68 -18.60
N ALA A 227 1.32 2.42 -17.37
CA ALA A 227 0.45 2.53 -16.21
C ALA A 227 -0.20 3.91 -16.08
N HIS A 228 0.59 4.98 -16.37
CA HIS A 228 0.09 6.35 -16.34
C HIS A 228 -1.08 6.53 -17.31
N LYS A 229 -0.95 6.13 -18.57
CA LYS A 229 -2.00 6.23 -19.57
C LYS A 229 -3.23 5.39 -19.23
N SER A 230 -3.03 4.21 -18.64
CA SER A 230 -4.09 3.24 -18.29
C SER A 230 -4.80 3.56 -16.97
N GLY A 231 -4.59 4.73 -16.35
CA GLY A 231 -5.33 5.18 -15.18
C GLY A 231 -4.50 5.70 -14.02
N ALA A 232 -3.20 5.35 -13.92
CA ALA A 232 -2.36 5.82 -12.82
C ALA A 232 -2.08 7.34 -12.87
N TRP A 233 -2.42 8.03 -13.95
CA TRP A 233 -2.39 9.50 -13.99
C TRP A 233 -3.24 10.12 -12.88
N SER A 234 -4.35 9.47 -12.53
CA SER A 234 -5.29 9.92 -11.49
C SER A 234 -4.91 9.46 -10.09
N PHE A 235 -3.87 8.63 -9.93
CA PHE A 235 -3.44 8.18 -8.61
C PHE A 235 -2.96 9.34 -7.75
N PRO A 236 -3.29 9.36 -6.45
CA PRO A 236 -2.63 10.22 -5.48
C PRO A 236 -1.12 10.02 -5.49
N ALA A 237 -0.37 11.03 -5.06
CA ALA A 237 1.10 10.99 -5.07
C ALA A 237 1.67 9.80 -4.28
N SER A 238 1.07 9.47 -3.13
CA SER A 238 1.46 8.31 -2.31
C SER A 238 1.25 6.99 -3.05
N ARG A 239 0.15 6.85 -3.81
CA ARG A 239 -0.13 5.63 -4.59
C ARG A 239 0.78 5.52 -5.81
N LYS A 240 1.10 6.64 -6.50
CA LYS A 240 2.13 6.67 -7.55
C LYS A 240 3.49 6.24 -7.01
N LEU A 241 3.87 6.73 -5.83
CA LEU A 241 5.10 6.36 -5.16
C LEU A 241 5.13 4.86 -4.81
N LYS A 242 4.04 4.32 -4.25
CA LYS A 242 3.90 2.88 -3.99
C LYS A 242 4.01 2.07 -5.29
N PHE A 243 3.29 2.45 -6.35
CA PHE A 243 3.39 1.75 -7.64
C PHE A 243 4.82 1.72 -8.19
N ALA A 244 5.55 2.83 -8.09
CA ALA A 244 6.92 2.89 -8.60
C ALA A 244 7.94 2.10 -7.76
N ASN A 245 7.63 1.75 -6.51
CA ASN A 245 8.59 1.22 -5.54
C ASN A 245 8.10 0.00 -4.76
N ASN A 246 6.98 -0.63 -5.14
CA ASN A 246 6.41 -1.73 -4.38
C ASN A 246 7.18 -3.03 -4.64
N ILE A 247 7.99 -3.44 -3.69
CA ILE A 247 8.73 -4.70 -3.67
C ILE A 247 7.92 -5.86 -3.07
N ASP A 248 6.80 -5.58 -2.39
CA ASP A 248 5.94 -6.59 -1.78
C ASP A 248 5.01 -7.28 -2.79
N PHE A 249 4.93 -6.76 -4.01
CA PHE A 249 4.15 -7.32 -5.09
C PHE A 249 5.07 -7.92 -6.16
N ASP A 250 5.34 -9.21 -6.05
CA ASP A 250 6.35 -9.96 -6.82
C ASP A 250 6.26 -9.81 -8.35
N ASP A 251 5.07 -9.49 -8.88
CA ASP A 251 4.88 -9.35 -10.32
C ASP A 251 5.34 -8.00 -10.88
N LEU A 252 5.46 -6.96 -10.04
CA LEU A 252 5.59 -5.58 -10.49
C LEU A 252 6.98 -5.22 -10.99
N LEU A 253 8.02 -5.63 -10.26
CA LEU A 253 9.41 -5.29 -10.51
C LEU A 253 10.21 -6.54 -10.84
N ILE A 254 11.13 -6.43 -11.80
CA ILE A 254 11.95 -7.56 -12.23
C ILE A 254 13.35 -7.10 -12.65
N ALA A 255 14.36 -7.87 -12.27
CA ALA A 255 15.74 -7.65 -12.68
C ALA A 255 15.99 -8.20 -14.10
N VAL A 256 16.28 -7.34 -15.04
CA VAL A 256 16.50 -7.70 -16.45
C VAL A 256 17.76 -7.02 -17.01
N GLY A 257 18.29 -7.53 -18.13
CA GLY A 257 19.39 -6.87 -18.85
C GLY A 257 18.98 -5.49 -19.36
N GLY A 258 19.92 -4.54 -19.32
CA GLY A 258 19.65 -3.17 -19.78
C GLY A 258 19.20 -3.07 -21.24
N SER A 259 19.62 -4.01 -22.11
CA SER A 259 19.18 -4.07 -23.50
C SER A 259 17.73 -4.50 -23.66
N SER A 260 17.30 -5.49 -22.87
CA SER A 260 15.91 -5.98 -22.84
C SER A 260 14.96 -4.89 -22.37
N ASN A 261 15.30 -4.22 -21.25
CA ASN A 261 14.53 -3.11 -20.73
C ASN A 261 14.44 -1.93 -21.72
N ALA A 262 15.56 -1.57 -22.35
CA ALA A 262 15.56 -0.49 -23.35
C ALA A 262 14.73 -0.85 -24.60
N SER A 263 14.73 -2.14 -25.03
CA SER A 263 13.89 -2.63 -26.12
C SER A 263 12.41 -2.53 -25.81
N LYS A 264 12.01 -2.91 -24.59
CA LYS A 264 10.63 -2.83 -24.11
C LYS A 264 10.15 -1.38 -24.03
N GLY A 265 10.95 -0.52 -23.39
CA GLY A 265 10.60 0.88 -23.18
C GLY A 265 9.27 1.03 -22.42
N SER A 266 8.31 1.70 -23.03
CA SER A 266 6.95 1.89 -22.47
C SER A 266 5.87 1.11 -23.21
N SER A 267 6.25 0.10 -23.98
CA SER A 267 5.33 -0.70 -24.79
C SER A 267 4.48 -1.65 -23.94
N ASP A 268 3.27 -1.87 -24.39
CA ASP A 268 2.36 -2.90 -23.94
C ASP A 268 2.50 -4.19 -24.79
N PRO A 269 1.79 -5.30 -24.46
CA PRO A 269 1.85 -6.55 -25.20
C PRO A 269 1.38 -6.49 -26.67
N SER A 270 0.71 -5.43 -27.10
CA SER A 270 0.33 -5.24 -28.51
C SER A 270 1.52 -4.82 -29.38
N ASN A 271 2.56 -4.22 -28.75
CA ASN A 271 3.71 -3.64 -29.45
C ASN A 271 5.04 -4.30 -29.10
N TRP A 272 5.12 -4.99 -27.97
CA TRP A 272 6.36 -5.65 -27.52
C TRP A 272 6.08 -6.89 -26.69
N MET A 273 6.87 -7.93 -26.93
CA MET A 273 6.93 -9.15 -26.10
C MET A 273 8.40 -9.53 -25.89
N PRO A 274 8.73 -10.23 -24.77
CA PRO A 274 10.05 -10.81 -24.57
C PRO A 274 10.50 -11.67 -25.77
N ASP A 275 11.81 -11.61 -26.12
CA ASP A 275 12.38 -12.48 -27.16
C ASP A 275 12.32 -13.97 -26.77
N ASN A 276 12.34 -14.23 -25.46
CA ASN A 276 12.20 -15.56 -24.89
C ASN A 276 10.74 -16.02 -24.89
N SER A 277 10.33 -16.75 -25.92
CA SER A 277 8.95 -17.23 -26.03
C SER A 277 8.50 -18.17 -24.91
N SER A 278 9.42 -18.81 -24.18
CA SER A 278 9.06 -19.66 -23.04
C SER A 278 8.56 -18.85 -21.84
N TYR A 279 8.83 -17.55 -21.81
CA TYR A 279 8.39 -16.63 -20.76
C TYR A 279 7.08 -15.88 -21.10
N HIS A 280 6.56 -16.00 -22.33
CA HIS A 280 5.40 -15.22 -22.79
C HIS A 280 4.20 -15.39 -21.87
N CYS A 281 3.86 -16.62 -21.49
CA CYS A 281 2.68 -16.83 -20.63
C CYS A 281 2.85 -16.23 -19.25
N GLU A 282 4.03 -16.35 -18.65
CA GLU A 282 4.32 -15.75 -17.36
C GLU A 282 4.30 -14.22 -17.42
N TYR A 283 4.91 -13.65 -18.45
CA TYR A 283 4.89 -12.21 -18.70
C TYR A 283 3.48 -11.66 -18.80
N LEU A 284 2.62 -12.32 -19.59
CA LEU A 284 1.22 -11.92 -19.76
C LEU A 284 0.40 -12.06 -18.46
N ASN A 285 0.66 -13.11 -17.67
CA ASN A 285 0.02 -13.28 -16.38
C ASN A 285 0.43 -12.18 -15.39
N LYS A 286 1.74 -11.87 -15.29
CA LYS A 286 2.23 -10.75 -14.49
C LYS A 286 1.60 -9.44 -14.92
N TRP A 287 1.55 -9.18 -16.22
CA TRP A 287 0.91 -7.99 -16.80
C TRP A 287 -0.54 -7.84 -16.34
N LEU A 288 -1.33 -8.88 -16.49
CA LEU A 288 -2.75 -8.87 -16.11
C LEU A 288 -2.94 -8.75 -14.60
N ASN A 289 -2.11 -9.42 -13.79
CA ASN A 289 -2.15 -9.31 -12.34
C ASN A 289 -1.86 -7.87 -11.88
N ILE A 290 -0.88 -7.21 -12.48
CA ILE A 290 -0.56 -5.80 -12.17
C ILE A 290 -1.73 -4.89 -12.56
N LYS A 291 -2.26 -5.04 -13.78
CA LYS A 291 -3.41 -4.25 -14.24
C LYS A 291 -4.62 -4.42 -13.31
N SER A 292 -4.87 -5.64 -12.85
CA SER A 292 -5.94 -5.95 -11.89
C SER A 292 -5.69 -5.34 -10.51
N GLU A 293 -4.52 -5.60 -9.93
CA GLU A 293 -4.16 -5.15 -8.57
C GLU A 293 -4.23 -3.63 -8.44
N PHE A 294 -3.65 -2.93 -9.42
CA PHE A 294 -3.64 -1.48 -9.44
C PHE A 294 -4.85 -0.84 -10.09
N ARG A 295 -5.79 -1.68 -10.57
CA ARG A 295 -7.04 -1.24 -11.24
C ARG A 295 -6.78 -0.35 -12.45
N LEU A 296 -5.72 -0.70 -13.19
CA LEU A 296 -5.39 -0.08 -14.46
C LEU A 296 -6.28 -0.66 -15.57
N SER A 297 -6.54 0.14 -16.61
CA SER A 297 -7.33 -0.33 -17.74
C SER A 297 -6.50 -1.13 -18.74
N LEU A 298 -7.19 -2.00 -19.47
CA LEU A 298 -6.77 -2.59 -20.73
C LEU A 298 -7.53 -1.87 -21.85
N ASP A 299 -6.83 -1.39 -22.87
CA ASP A 299 -7.48 -0.92 -24.10
C ASP A 299 -7.84 -2.07 -25.05
N LEU A 300 -8.46 -1.75 -26.17
CA LEU A 300 -8.92 -2.76 -27.12
C LEU A 300 -7.75 -3.46 -27.82
N ASP A 301 -6.71 -2.74 -28.19
CA ASP A 301 -5.54 -3.28 -28.91
C ASP A 301 -4.74 -4.20 -28.00
N GLU A 302 -4.53 -3.80 -26.74
CA GLU A 302 -3.89 -4.60 -25.71
C GLU A 302 -4.67 -5.89 -25.41
N ARG A 303 -5.98 -5.78 -25.20
CA ARG A 303 -6.87 -6.93 -24.98
C ARG A 303 -6.80 -7.94 -26.13
N ASP A 304 -6.92 -7.47 -27.36
CA ASP A 304 -6.95 -8.33 -28.56
C ASP A 304 -5.59 -8.99 -28.77
N ALA A 305 -4.48 -8.26 -28.55
CA ALA A 305 -3.12 -8.80 -28.58
C ALA A 305 -2.94 -9.90 -27.54
N ILE A 306 -3.27 -9.64 -26.27
CA ILE A 306 -3.16 -10.63 -25.19
C ILE A 306 -4.01 -11.87 -25.52
N THR A 307 -5.23 -11.71 -26.02
CA THR A 307 -6.08 -12.86 -26.40
C THR A 307 -5.41 -13.74 -27.44
N ASN A 308 -4.82 -13.14 -28.48
CA ASN A 308 -4.12 -13.87 -29.54
C ASN A 308 -2.86 -14.57 -28.98
N LEU A 309 -2.04 -13.84 -28.21
CA LEU A 309 -0.80 -14.35 -27.63
C LEU A 309 -1.06 -15.51 -26.65
N TYR A 310 -2.14 -15.47 -25.84
CA TYR A 310 -2.56 -16.59 -25.00
C TYR A 310 -2.87 -17.85 -25.82
N GLN A 311 -3.56 -17.68 -26.94
CA GLN A 311 -3.89 -18.82 -27.82
C GLN A 311 -2.66 -19.37 -28.52
N GLU A 312 -1.81 -18.50 -29.08
CA GLU A 312 -0.59 -18.86 -29.79
C GLU A 312 0.41 -19.61 -28.91
N ASN A 313 0.56 -19.16 -27.66
CA ASN A 313 1.51 -19.76 -26.70
C ASN A 313 0.86 -20.89 -25.86
N SER A 314 -0.45 -21.19 -26.06
CA SER A 314 -1.19 -22.18 -25.27
C SER A 314 -1.13 -21.91 -23.77
N CYS A 315 -1.20 -20.63 -23.38
CA CYS A 315 -1.17 -20.24 -21.97
C CYS A 315 -2.40 -20.79 -21.21
N GLN A 316 -2.18 -21.12 -19.96
CA GLN A 316 -3.24 -21.57 -19.04
C GLN A 316 -3.36 -20.56 -17.89
N ASN A 317 -4.58 -20.33 -17.45
CA ASN A 317 -4.89 -19.50 -16.28
C ASN A 317 -4.70 -20.31 -15.00
#